data_a2cb00fcfeaf61f036ec4936cddd3a15
#
_entry.id   a2cb00fcfeaf61f036ec4936cddd3a15
#
_cell.length_a   1.000
_cell.length_b   1.000
_cell.length_c   1.000
_cell.angle_alpha   90.00
_cell.angle_beta   90.00
_cell.angle_gamma   90.00
#
_symmetry.space_group_name_H-M   'P 1'
#
loop_
_entity.id
_entity.type
_entity.pdbx_description
1 polymer ?
#
loop_
_entity_poly.entity_id
_entity_poly.type
_entity_poly.pdbx_seq_one_letter_code
_entity_poly.pdbx_strand_id
1 'polypeptide(L)'
;MIRCATLYLLSMVASTATFAQTDSADLFLQKGLQEKQAGRRMESLKNFEKAVGYNATSKVAMTELAGAYFDLRKYNQAMETYKKLIALGDVSATNYRQLMNLSVNLKLQDDAILYATKLKQIDPTAKVNFIIGKVNYERDNYGDAIQYLAVAEKEEPENAEIPYMVARSYGDMMNYKQSISYFQKAIQLDPAKNNWIYELGLICYAIHDDKNALKYMLEAGEKGYKKDNDYMENLGVAYLNVGNLDEGVKILNEILKKKPSDLNILNMVAEAYYYKGKYTEAMNYWDTVLGYDKSNASSLYMIGMCYQKKGEKDKGIMLCDKAIEMDPSLASNKQKKMDMGL
;
A
#
# COMPACT_ATOMS: atom_id res chain seq x y z
N MET A 1 -68.88 34.92 -12.27
CA MET A 1 -68.70 34.38 -10.91
C MET A 1 -68.16 32.94 -10.87
N ILE A 2 -68.29 32.12 -11.92
CA ILE A 2 -67.84 30.70 -11.92
C ILE A 2 -66.29 30.52 -12.06
N ARG A 3 -65.59 31.46 -12.70
CA ARG A 3 -64.13 31.37 -12.87
C ARG A 3 -63.27 31.67 -11.62
N CYS A 4 -63.79 32.43 -10.64
CA CYS A 4 -63.07 32.70 -9.40
C CYS A 4 -63.22 31.54 -8.38
N ALA A 5 -64.31 30.85 -8.39
CA ALA A 5 -64.54 29.71 -7.47
C ALA A 5 -63.67 28.48 -7.79
N THR A 6 -63.40 28.24 -9.09
CA THR A 6 -62.53 27.15 -9.52
C THR A 6 -61.02 27.38 -9.21
N LEU A 7 -60.56 28.65 -9.23
CA LEU A 7 -59.21 28.98 -8.81
C LEU A 7 -59.01 28.83 -7.28
N TYR A 8 -60.00 29.21 -6.49
CA TYR A 8 -59.94 29.07 -5.01
C TYR A 8 -59.98 27.59 -4.57
N LEU A 9 -60.75 26.75 -5.25
CA LEU A 9 -60.78 25.29 -4.97
C LEU A 9 -59.48 24.60 -5.34
N LEU A 10 -58.85 24.95 -6.46
CA LEU A 10 -57.54 24.45 -6.86
C LEU A 10 -56.43 24.88 -5.90
N SER A 11 -56.45 26.09 -5.37
CA SER A 11 -55.46 26.58 -4.40
C SER A 11 -55.63 25.92 -3.01
N MET A 12 -56.88 25.62 -2.56
CA MET A 12 -57.12 24.90 -1.31
C MET A 12 -56.70 23.43 -1.41
N VAL A 13 -56.95 22.73 -2.52
CA VAL A 13 -56.53 21.33 -2.72
C VAL A 13 -55.02 21.23 -2.82
N ALA A 14 -54.36 22.19 -3.46
CA ALA A 14 -52.89 22.22 -3.51
C ALA A 14 -52.26 22.46 -2.12
N SER A 15 -52.84 23.34 -1.29
CA SER A 15 -52.34 23.63 0.06
C SER A 15 -52.54 22.44 1.01
N THR A 16 -53.69 21.75 0.97
CA THR A 16 -53.93 20.58 1.81
C THR A 16 -53.08 19.38 1.42
N ALA A 17 -52.79 19.21 0.13
CA ALA A 17 -51.86 18.16 -0.35
C ALA A 17 -50.43 18.39 0.12
N THR A 18 -49.94 19.62 0.14
CA THR A 18 -48.62 19.94 0.65
C THR A 18 -48.48 19.76 2.15
N PHE A 19 -49.47 20.13 2.94
CA PHE A 19 -49.49 19.92 4.40
C PHE A 19 -49.50 18.39 4.73
N ALA A 20 -50.36 17.61 4.11
CA ALA A 20 -50.40 16.14 4.32
C ALA A 20 -49.11 15.45 3.91
N GLN A 21 -48.38 15.96 2.92
CA GLN A 21 -47.14 15.41 2.46
C GLN A 21 -45.98 15.73 3.42
N THR A 22 -45.98 16.92 4.03
CA THR A 22 -45.02 17.35 5.06
C THR A 22 -45.22 16.51 6.33
N ASP A 23 -46.44 16.33 6.80
CA ASP A 23 -46.77 15.50 7.96
C ASP A 23 -46.28 14.07 7.77
N SER A 24 -46.46 13.51 6.56
CA SER A 24 -45.98 12.15 6.23
C SER A 24 -44.45 12.07 6.21
N ALA A 25 -43.76 13.09 5.69
CA ALA A 25 -42.28 13.13 5.70
C ALA A 25 -41.73 13.13 7.12
N ASP A 26 -42.29 13.96 8.01
CA ASP A 26 -41.90 14.06 9.41
C ASP A 26 -42.19 12.78 10.18
N LEU A 27 -43.35 12.14 9.93
CA LEU A 27 -43.70 10.85 10.53
C LEU A 27 -42.65 9.78 10.21
N PHE A 28 -42.27 9.66 8.93
CA PHE A 28 -41.26 8.67 8.51
C PHE A 28 -39.85 9.04 8.99
N LEU A 29 -39.51 10.32 9.08
CA LEU A 29 -38.26 10.79 9.67
C LEU A 29 -38.18 10.34 11.14
N GLN A 30 -39.22 10.60 11.94
CA GLN A 30 -39.24 10.21 13.36
C GLN A 30 -39.18 8.67 13.53
N LYS A 31 -39.90 7.92 12.71
CA LYS A 31 -39.78 6.42 12.70
C LYS A 31 -38.37 5.99 12.36
N GLY A 32 -37.73 6.61 11.36
CA GLY A 32 -36.36 6.32 10.98
C GLY A 32 -35.38 6.57 12.12
N LEU A 33 -35.52 7.67 12.85
CA LEU A 33 -34.72 7.99 14.02
C LEU A 33 -34.91 6.99 15.16
N GLN A 34 -36.15 6.55 15.43
CA GLN A 34 -36.44 5.51 16.42
C GLN A 34 -35.78 4.18 16.05
N GLU A 35 -35.89 3.77 14.80
CA GLU A 35 -35.25 2.55 14.31
C GLU A 35 -33.70 2.62 14.38
N LYS A 36 -33.14 3.80 14.08
CA LYS A 36 -31.71 4.07 14.22
C LYS A 36 -31.24 3.91 15.66
N GLN A 37 -31.97 4.51 16.62
CA GLN A 37 -31.68 4.38 18.05
C GLN A 37 -31.80 2.93 18.55
N ALA A 38 -32.73 2.16 17.98
CA ALA A 38 -32.91 0.74 18.28
C ALA A 38 -31.89 -0.17 17.58
N GLY A 39 -30.94 0.38 16.80
CA GLY A 39 -29.92 -0.37 16.08
C GLY A 39 -30.43 -1.10 14.82
N ARG A 40 -31.70 -0.92 14.46
CA ARG A 40 -32.33 -1.55 13.28
C ARG A 40 -32.03 -0.77 12.00
N ARG A 41 -30.79 -0.88 11.52
CA ARG A 41 -30.24 -0.06 10.43
C ARG A 41 -31.02 -0.14 9.12
N MET A 42 -31.51 -1.32 8.73
CA MET A 42 -32.25 -1.49 7.48
C MET A 42 -33.65 -0.87 7.53
N GLU A 43 -34.34 -0.98 8.67
CA GLU A 43 -35.65 -0.36 8.91
C GLU A 43 -35.53 1.16 8.99
N SER A 44 -34.49 1.64 9.64
CA SER A 44 -34.13 3.07 9.67
C SER A 44 -33.94 3.61 8.26
N LEU A 45 -33.12 2.95 7.42
CA LEU A 45 -32.89 3.33 6.03
C LEU A 45 -34.22 3.42 5.25
N LYS A 46 -35.07 2.39 5.30
CA LYS A 46 -36.37 2.38 4.60
C LYS A 46 -37.28 3.54 5.00
N ASN A 47 -37.26 3.91 6.27
CA ASN A 47 -38.04 5.03 6.75
C ASN A 47 -37.45 6.38 6.28
N PHE A 48 -36.14 6.55 6.27
CA PHE A 48 -35.52 7.76 5.72
C PHE A 48 -35.71 7.87 4.20
N GLU A 49 -35.68 6.77 3.45
CA GLU A 49 -36.02 6.77 2.02
C GLU A 49 -37.46 7.25 1.79
N LYS A 50 -38.43 6.79 2.62
CA LYS A 50 -39.80 7.29 2.56
C LYS A 50 -39.92 8.76 2.93
N ALA A 51 -39.24 9.21 3.98
CA ALA A 51 -39.25 10.60 4.40
C ALA A 51 -38.77 11.53 3.28
N VAL A 52 -37.65 11.19 2.63
CA VAL A 52 -37.11 11.93 1.47
C VAL A 52 -38.03 11.80 0.25
N GLY A 53 -38.69 10.63 0.06
CA GLY A 53 -39.70 10.44 -0.98
C GLY A 53 -40.89 11.37 -0.85
N TYR A 54 -41.34 11.66 0.38
CA TYR A 54 -42.42 12.62 0.66
C TYR A 54 -41.95 14.09 0.59
N ASN A 55 -40.71 14.37 1.02
CA ASN A 55 -40.14 15.72 0.96
C ASN A 55 -38.65 15.64 0.51
N ALA A 56 -38.45 15.72 -0.79
CA ALA A 56 -37.13 15.66 -1.43
C ALA A 56 -36.22 16.87 -1.15
N THR A 57 -36.72 17.94 -0.49
CA THR A 57 -35.96 19.13 -0.12
C THR A 57 -35.67 19.20 1.39
N SER A 58 -36.14 18.23 2.17
CA SER A 58 -35.86 18.13 3.60
C SER A 58 -34.39 17.80 3.85
N LYS A 59 -33.59 18.83 4.16
CA LYS A 59 -32.15 18.68 4.45
C LYS A 59 -31.92 17.72 5.61
N VAL A 60 -32.78 17.75 6.65
CA VAL A 60 -32.67 16.86 7.82
C VAL A 60 -32.87 15.40 7.40
N ALA A 61 -33.95 15.09 6.67
CA ALA A 61 -34.22 13.73 6.22
C ALA A 61 -33.13 13.22 5.27
N MET A 62 -32.62 14.07 4.39
CA MET A 62 -31.52 13.70 3.49
C MET A 62 -30.20 13.47 4.23
N THR A 63 -29.90 14.24 5.28
CA THR A 63 -28.70 14.04 6.11
C THR A 63 -28.77 12.68 6.81
N GLU A 64 -29.91 12.33 7.40
CA GLU A 64 -30.13 11.04 8.03
C GLU A 64 -30.07 9.89 7.01
N LEU A 65 -30.66 10.08 5.82
CA LEU A 65 -30.59 9.11 4.73
C LEU A 65 -29.15 8.87 4.26
N ALA A 66 -28.39 9.94 4.06
CA ALA A 66 -27.00 9.83 3.65
C ALA A 66 -26.14 9.09 4.70
N GLY A 67 -26.35 9.41 5.98
CA GLY A 67 -25.74 8.70 7.10
C GLY A 67 -26.09 7.21 7.13
N ALA A 68 -27.38 6.88 6.94
CA ALA A 68 -27.84 5.49 6.91
C ALA A 68 -27.22 4.70 5.73
N TYR A 69 -27.09 5.30 4.56
CA TYR A 69 -26.37 4.70 3.44
C TYR A 69 -24.91 4.47 3.78
N PHE A 70 -24.24 5.44 4.41
CA PHE A 70 -22.85 5.32 4.82
C PHE A 70 -22.64 4.16 5.81
N ASP A 71 -23.48 4.07 6.85
CA ASP A 71 -23.42 3.03 7.89
C ASP A 71 -23.63 1.61 7.32
N LEU A 72 -24.38 1.51 6.23
CA LEU A 72 -24.63 0.27 5.49
C LEU A 72 -23.62 0.03 4.35
N ARG A 73 -22.54 0.82 4.28
CA ARG A 73 -21.51 0.77 3.24
C ARG A 73 -22.03 0.96 1.81
N LYS A 74 -23.19 1.56 1.66
CA LYS A 74 -23.77 1.95 0.36
C LYS A 74 -23.18 3.30 -0.06
N TYR A 75 -21.86 3.33 -0.28
CA TYR A 75 -21.09 4.56 -0.42
C TYR A 75 -21.50 5.42 -1.62
N ASN A 76 -21.88 4.80 -2.75
CA ASN A 76 -22.35 5.55 -3.92
C ASN A 76 -23.65 6.31 -3.63
N GLN A 77 -24.62 5.64 -2.96
CA GLN A 77 -25.89 6.29 -2.58
C GLN A 77 -25.67 7.39 -1.54
N ALA A 78 -24.78 7.16 -0.56
CA ALA A 78 -24.39 8.17 0.41
C ALA A 78 -23.81 9.41 -0.29
N MET A 79 -22.84 9.23 -1.19
CA MET A 79 -22.20 10.30 -1.94
C MET A 79 -23.22 11.11 -2.75
N GLU A 80 -24.08 10.46 -3.51
CA GLU A 80 -25.11 11.14 -4.30
C GLU A 80 -26.07 11.94 -3.41
N THR A 81 -26.41 11.42 -2.22
CA THR A 81 -27.29 12.11 -1.29
C THR A 81 -26.59 13.35 -0.69
N TYR A 82 -25.32 13.26 -0.30
CA TYR A 82 -24.55 14.43 0.15
C TYR A 82 -24.35 15.47 -0.97
N LYS A 83 -24.11 15.06 -2.22
CA LYS A 83 -24.06 15.97 -3.38
C LYS A 83 -25.38 16.72 -3.56
N LYS A 84 -26.52 16.04 -3.39
CA LYS A 84 -27.85 16.70 -3.42
C LYS A 84 -28.03 17.70 -2.27
N LEU A 85 -27.54 17.40 -1.07
CA LEU A 85 -27.55 18.36 0.05
C LEU A 85 -26.77 19.64 -0.28
N ILE A 86 -25.59 19.52 -0.88
CA ILE A 86 -24.82 20.68 -1.34
C ILE A 86 -25.59 21.47 -2.41
N ALA A 87 -26.23 20.78 -3.37
CA ALA A 87 -27.07 21.43 -4.40
C ALA A 87 -28.28 22.16 -3.83
N LEU A 88 -28.82 21.71 -2.70
CA LEU A 88 -29.88 22.38 -1.93
C LEU A 88 -29.36 23.53 -1.05
N GLY A 89 -28.07 23.88 -1.18
CA GLY A 89 -27.44 24.96 -0.43
C GLY A 89 -27.04 24.60 1.01
N ASP A 90 -26.89 23.30 1.34
CA ASP A 90 -26.33 22.86 2.61
C ASP A 90 -24.80 22.65 2.48
N VAL A 91 -24.11 23.76 2.29
CA VAL A 91 -22.64 23.81 2.13
C VAL A 91 -21.92 23.80 3.49
N SER A 92 -22.26 22.85 4.34
CA SER A 92 -21.67 22.71 5.68
C SER A 92 -20.32 22.00 5.67
N ALA A 93 -19.47 22.27 6.68
CA ALA A 93 -18.21 21.55 6.90
C ALA A 93 -18.44 20.05 7.07
N THR A 94 -19.55 19.66 7.72
CA THR A 94 -19.92 18.26 7.91
C THR A 94 -20.13 17.55 6.57
N ASN A 95 -20.90 18.14 5.67
CA ASN A 95 -21.21 17.54 4.37
C ASN A 95 -19.94 17.40 3.51
N TYR A 96 -19.07 18.41 3.46
CA TYR A 96 -17.80 18.29 2.73
C TYR A 96 -16.85 17.27 3.36
N ARG A 97 -16.84 17.13 4.69
CA ARG A 97 -16.06 16.08 5.37
C ARG A 97 -16.55 14.70 5.00
N GLN A 98 -17.85 14.48 4.94
CA GLN A 98 -18.42 13.20 4.52
C GLN A 98 -18.14 12.91 3.04
N LEU A 99 -18.26 13.90 2.15
CA LEU A 99 -17.90 13.75 0.74
C LEU A 99 -16.42 13.43 0.55
N MET A 100 -15.53 14.10 1.28
CA MET A 100 -14.09 13.81 1.29
C MET A 100 -13.84 12.34 1.71
N ASN A 101 -14.40 11.90 2.83
CA ASN A 101 -14.23 10.54 3.33
C ASN A 101 -14.80 9.48 2.36
N LEU A 102 -15.96 9.74 1.76
CA LEU A 102 -16.56 8.90 0.75
C LEU A 102 -15.68 8.80 -0.50
N SER A 103 -15.10 9.92 -0.93
CA SER A 103 -14.20 9.96 -2.08
C SER A 103 -12.95 9.10 -1.85
N VAL A 104 -12.39 9.15 -0.63
CA VAL A 104 -11.27 8.27 -0.25
C VAL A 104 -11.68 6.79 -0.28
N ASN A 105 -12.84 6.44 0.31
CA ASN A 105 -13.33 5.06 0.32
C ASN A 105 -13.64 4.51 -1.08
N LEU A 106 -14.09 5.37 -1.99
CA LEU A 106 -14.42 5.04 -3.39
C LEU A 106 -13.20 5.20 -4.32
N LYS A 107 -12.02 5.57 -3.80
CA LYS A 107 -10.79 5.85 -4.58
C LYS A 107 -10.98 6.95 -5.65
N LEU A 108 -11.86 7.89 -5.41
CA LEU A 108 -12.11 9.06 -6.25
C LEU A 108 -11.16 10.19 -5.85
N GLN A 109 -9.92 10.09 -6.30
CA GLN A 109 -8.81 10.93 -5.85
C GLN A 109 -9.04 12.43 -6.11
N ASP A 110 -9.56 12.79 -7.28
CA ASP A 110 -9.87 14.21 -7.60
C ASP A 110 -10.95 14.77 -6.69
N ASP A 111 -12.02 14.03 -6.47
CA ASP A 111 -13.10 14.39 -5.56
C ASP A 111 -12.59 14.52 -4.11
N ALA A 112 -11.69 13.63 -3.69
CA ALA A 112 -11.10 13.68 -2.33
C ALA A 112 -10.34 15.00 -2.11
N ILE A 113 -9.50 15.40 -3.05
CA ILE A 113 -8.78 16.69 -2.99
C ILE A 113 -9.74 17.87 -3.08
N LEU A 114 -10.72 17.82 -4.01
CA LEU A 114 -11.73 18.86 -4.18
C LEU A 114 -12.48 19.10 -2.86
N TYR A 115 -13.03 18.05 -2.25
CA TYR A 115 -13.82 18.19 -1.04
C TYR A 115 -12.96 18.52 0.19
N ALA A 116 -11.71 18.04 0.26
CA ALA A 116 -10.75 18.47 1.27
C ALA A 116 -10.46 19.97 1.18
N THR A 117 -10.25 20.48 -0.02
CA THR A 117 -10.02 21.92 -0.27
C THR A 117 -11.26 22.75 0.10
N LYS A 118 -12.46 22.30 -0.29
CA LYS A 118 -13.72 22.95 0.08
C LYS A 118 -13.95 22.95 1.59
N LEU A 119 -13.66 21.83 2.25
CA LEU A 119 -13.74 21.73 3.71
C LEU A 119 -12.79 22.74 4.37
N LYS A 120 -11.53 22.84 3.93
CA LYS A 120 -10.55 23.78 4.49
C LYS A 120 -10.93 25.25 4.29
N GLN A 121 -11.64 25.59 3.19
CA GLN A 121 -12.17 26.93 2.94
C GLN A 121 -13.27 27.34 3.92
N ILE A 122 -14.12 26.38 4.34
CA ILE A 122 -15.24 26.62 5.26
C ILE A 122 -14.80 26.52 6.71
N ASP A 123 -13.95 25.54 7.00
CA ASP A 123 -13.37 25.28 8.30
C ASP A 123 -11.82 25.30 8.20
N PRO A 124 -11.19 26.47 8.41
CA PRO A 124 -9.73 26.59 8.36
C PRO A 124 -8.99 25.69 9.38
N THR A 125 -9.69 25.19 10.41
CA THR A 125 -9.11 24.29 11.42
C THR A 125 -9.18 22.83 11.02
N ALA A 126 -9.91 22.49 9.95
CA ALA A 126 -10.06 21.11 9.49
C ALA A 126 -8.70 20.50 9.12
N LYS A 127 -8.43 19.32 9.66
CA LYS A 127 -7.22 18.55 9.41
C LYS A 127 -7.40 17.71 8.13
N VAL A 128 -7.06 18.31 7.00
CA VAL A 128 -7.22 17.68 5.67
C VAL A 128 -5.89 17.31 5.02
N ASN A 129 -4.77 17.82 5.59
CA ASN A 129 -3.46 17.70 4.96
C ASN A 129 -2.99 16.25 4.88
N PHE A 130 -3.34 15.41 5.85
CA PHE A 130 -3.03 13.98 5.79
C PHE A 130 -3.71 13.31 4.57
N ILE A 131 -4.99 13.58 4.34
CA ILE A 131 -5.73 13.01 3.19
C ILE A 131 -5.16 13.52 1.87
N ILE A 132 -4.87 14.82 1.76
CA ILE A 132 -4.29 15.39 0.53
C ILE A 132 -2.90 14.81 0.28
N GLY A 133 -2.06 14.70 1.31
CA GLY A 133 -0.74 14.09 1.21
C GLY A 133 -0.80 12.62 0.79
N LYS A 134 -1.72 11.86 1.37
CA LYS A 134 -1.95 10.46 1.01
C LYS A 134 -2.39 10.30 -0.45
N VAL A 135 -3.32 11.12 -0.92
CA VAL A 135 -3.77 11.07 -2.32
C VAL A 135 -2.64 11.45 -3.28
N ASN A 136 -1.81 12.44 -2.94
CA ASN A 136 -0.65 12.79 -3.75
C ASN A 136 0.37 11.64 -3.79
N TYR A 137 0.62 10.96 -2.66
CA TYR A 137 1.47 9.76 -2.62
C TYR A 137 0.93 8.67 -3.57
N GLU A 138 -0.38 8.38 -3.52
CA GLU A 138 -1.03 7.38 -4.38
C GLU A 138 -1.01 7.73 -5.89
N ARG A 139 -0.68 8.98 -6.22
CA ARG A 139 -0.51 9.51 -7.59
C ARG A 139 0.96 9.61 -8.01
N ASP A 140 1.87 9.07 -7.23
CA ASP A 140 3.31 9.19 -7.42
C ASP A 140 3.83 10.65 -7.37
N ASN A 141 3.02 11.59 -6.87
CA ASN A 141 3.39 12.98 -6.65
C ASN A 141 4.10 13.12 -5.28
N TYR A 142 5.23 12.45 -5.11
CA TYR A 142 5.91 12.32 -3.82
C TYR A 142 6.35 13.65 -3.22
N GLY A 143 6.75 14.63 -4.05
CA GLY A 143 7.13 15.96 -3.60
C GLY A 143 5.97 16.69 -2.91
N ASP A 144 4.81 16.72 -3.54
CA ASP A 144 3.59 17.32 -2.97
C ASP A 144 3.10 16.52 -1.76
N ALA A 145 3.18 15.19 -1.83
CA ALA A 145 2.83 14.34 -0.70
C ALA A 145 3.62 14.71 0.55
N ILE A 146 4.95 14.84 0.43
CA ILE A 146 5.83 15.24 1.55
C ILE A 146 5.46 16.62 2.09
N GLN A 147 5.15 17.60 1.24
CA GLN A 147 4.77 18.95 1.67
C GLN A 147 3.50 18.93 2.51
N TYR A 148 2.44 18.26 2.04
CA TYR A 148 1.18 18.15 2.78
C TYR A 148 1.33 17.31 4.06
N LEU A 149 2.09 16.21 4.00
CA LEU A 149 2.35 15.36 5.17
C LEU A 149 3.17 16.09 6.23
N ALA A 150 4.09 16.99 5.85
CA ALA A 150 4.83 17.80 6.82
C ALA A 150 3.94 18.80 7.59
N VAL A 151 2.84 19.26 6.97
CA VAL A 151 1.83 20.06 7.67
C VAL A 151 0.97 19.15 8.54
N ALA A 152 0.54 18.01 8.02
CA ALA A 152 -0.25 17.02 8.75
C ALA A 152 0.47 16.54 10.03
N GLU A 153 1.77 16.36 9.99
CA GLU A 153 2.58 15.94 11.14
C GLU A 153 2.51 16.96 12.30
N LYS A 154 2.42 18.24 11.99
CA LYS A 154 2.19 19.29 13.00
C LYS A 154 0.76 19.32 13.54
N GLU A 155 -0.21 18.97 12.69
CA GLU A 155 -1.63 18.91 13.07
C GLU A 155 -1.94 17.65 13.88
N GLU A 156 -1.24 16.54 13.64
CA GLU A 156 -1.49 15.22 14.22
C GLU A 156 -0.17 14.51 14.59
N PRO A 157 0.60 15.01 15.57
CA PRO A 157 1.94 14.52 15.88
C PRO A 157 1.99 13.06 16.37
N GLU A 158 0.88 12.54 16.88
CA GLU A 158 0.76 11.15 17.36
C GLU A 158 0.31 10.17 16.25
N ASN A 159 0.01 10.66 15.06
CA ASN A 159 -0.42 9.81 13.94
C ASN A 159 0.79 9.17 13.27
N ALA A 160 1.08 7.93 13.62
CA ALA A 160 2.23 7.17 13.12
C ALA A 160 2.19 6.92 11.59
N GLU A 161 1.00 6.96 10.96
CA GLU A 161 0.88 6.79 9.51
C GLU A 161 1.50 7.95 8.72
N ILE A 162 1.55 9.15 9.31
CA ILE A 162 2.11 10.32 8.64
C ILE A 162 3.61 10.15 8.38
N PRO A 163 4.49 9.94 9.40
CA PRO A 163 5.91 9.72 9.15
C PRO A 163 6.16 8.43 8.34
N TYR A 164 5.34 7.40 8.45
CA TYR A 164 5.43 6.22 7.59
C TYR A 164 5.24 6.58 6.11
N MET A 165 4.23 7.38 5.77
CA MET A 165 4.00 7.79 4.38
C MET A 165 5.10 8.72 3.86
N VAL A 166 5.65 9.60 4.70
CA VAL A 166 6.83 10.41 4.35
C VAL A 166 8.04 9.51 4.08
N ALA A 167 8.25 8.49 4.92
CA ALA A 167 9.34 7.52 4.74
C ALA A 167 9.24 6.81 3.39
N ARG A 168 8.04 6.34 3.03
CA ARG A 168 7.81 5.69 1.74
C ARG A 168 8.01 6.63 0.58
N SER A 169 7.48 7.87 0.66
CA SER A 169 7.69 8.88 -0.38
C SER A 169 9.18 9.14 -0.65
N TYR A 170 10.00 9.25 0.41
CA TYR A 170 11.44 9.36 0.25
C TYR A 170 12.09 8.09 -0.30
N GLY A 171 11.61 6.91 0.08
CA GLY A 171 12.08 5.63 -0.43
C GLY A 171 11.85 5.50 -1.94
N ASP A 172 10.64 5.80 -2.41
CA ASP A 172 10.27 5.77 -3.82
C ASP A 172 11.05 6.82 -4.66
N MET A 173 11.45 7.94 -4.03
CA MET A 173 12.39 8.93 -4.60
C MET A 173 13.86 8.52 -4.46
N MET A 174 14.17 7.32 -3.96
CA MET A 174 15.54 6.82 -3.70
C MET A 174 16.34 7.68 -2.69
N ASN A 175 15.67 8.55 -1.92
CA ASN A 175 16.30 9.30 -0.83
C ASN A 175 16.30 8.47 0.45
N TYR A 176 17.05 7.39 0.44
CA TYR A 176 17.03 6.37 1.49
C TYR A 176 17.44 6.90 2.87
N LYS A 177 18.33 7.89 2.94
CA LYS A 177 18.73 8.50 4.21
C LYS A 177 17.55 9.13 4.95
N GLN A 178 16.73 9.90 4.23
CA GLN A 178 15.52 10.50 4.79
C GLN A 178 14.47 9.43 5.08
N SER A 179 14.29 8.47 4.17
CA SER A 179 13.38 7.34 4.32
C SER A 179 13.62 6.60 5.64
N ILE A 180 14.87 6.22 5.93
CA ILE A 180 15.24 5.53 7.18
C ILE A 180 14.85 6.35 8.41
N SER A 181 15.16 7.65 8.42
CA SER A 181 14.86 8.52 9.55
C SER A 181 13.36 8.58 9.85
N TYR A 182 12.53 8.69 8.81
CA TYR A 182 11.08 8.73 8.95
C TYR A 182 10.47 7.37 9.27
N PHE A 183 11.00 6.24 8.75
CA PHE A 183 10.61 4.91 9.20
C PHE A 183 10.86 4.71 10.69
N GLN A 184 12.04 5.11 11.18
CA GLN A 184 12.37 5.01 12.61
C GLN A 184 11.39 5.81 13.46
N LYS A 185 11.02 7.03 13.03
CA LYS A 185 10.02 7.84 13.69
C LYS A 185 8.63 7.18 13.71
N ALA A 186 8.20 6.61 12.58
CA ALA A 186 6.93 5.91 12.48
C ALA A 186 6.87 4.69 13.43
N ILE A 187 7.93 3.89 13.44
CA ILE A 187 8.07 2.70 14.30
C ILE A 187 8.14 3.09 15.79
N GLN A 188 8.73 4.23 16.11
CA GLN A 188 8.74 4.75 17.49
C GLN A 188 7.32 5.11 17.97
N LEU A 189 6.48 5.68 17.09
CA LEU A 189 5.09 6.02 17.42
C LEU A 189 4.18 4.77 17.46
N ASP A 190 4.40 3.79 16.58
CA ASP A 190 3.65 2.53 16.59
C ASP A 190 4.60 1.32 16.43
N PRO A 191 5.16 0.81 17.53
CA PRO A 191 6.08 -0.33 17.49
C PRO A 191 5.45 -1.67 17.11
N ALA A 192 4.11 -1.74 17.03
CA ALA A 192 3.40 -2.97 16.66
C ALA A 192 3.33 -3.19 15.14
N LYS A 193 3.68 -2.21 14.33
CA LYS A 193 3.66 -2.27 12.87
C LYS A 193 4.86 -3.07 12.31
N ASN A 194 4.79 -4.38 12.43
CA ASN A 194 5.86 -5.27 11.99
C ASN A 194 6.19 -5.17 10.49
N ASN A 195 5.21 -4.83 9.64
CA ASN A 195 5.42 -4.57 8.22
C ASN A 195 6.31 -3.33 7.97
N TRP A 196 6.18 -2.27 8.77
CA TRP A 196 7.04 -1.08 8.63
C TRP A 196 8.49 -1.38 9.02
N ILE A 197 8.67 -2.22 10.05
CA ILE A 197 10.00 -2.69 10.47
C ILE A 197 10.65 -3.50 9.34
N TYR A 198 9.88 -4.38 8.69
CA TYR A 198 10.37 -5.14 7.56
C TYR A 198 10.73 -4.25 6.36
N GLU A 199 9.86 -3.28 6.01
CA GLU A 199 10.14 -2.30 4.96
C GLU A 199 11.41 -1.49 5.25
N LEU A 200 11.64 -1.08 6.50
CA LEU A 200 12.91 -0.45 6.91
C LEU A 200 14.11 -1.38 6.69
N GLY A 201 13.96 -2.68 6.95
CA GLY A 201 14.98 -3.68 6.64
C GLY A 201 15.30 -3.74 5.15
N LEU A 202 14.28 -3.69 4.28
CA LEU A 202 14.47 -3.65 2.82
C LEU A 202 15.17 -2.36 2.34
N ILE A 203 14.85 -1.22 2.94
CA ILE A 203 15.54 0.05 2.63
C ILE A 203 17.03 -0.03 3.05
N CYS A 204 17.33 -0.59 4.23
CA CYS A 204 18.70 -0.82 4.66
C CYS A 204 19.45 -1.76 3.69
N TYR A 205 18.79 -2.83 3.22
CA TYR A 205 19.34 -3.72 2.21
C TYR A 205 19.67 -3.00 0.90
N ALA A 206 18.78 -2.12 0.43
CA ALA A 206 18.97 -1.37 -0.82
C ALA A 206 20.20 -0.43 -0.79
N ILE A 207 20.65 -0.01 0.40
CA ILE A 207 21.86 0.84 0.56
C ILE A 207 23.08 0.03 1.03
N HIS A 208 23.02 -1.29 1.01
CA HIS A 208 24.07 -2.19 1.48
C HIS A 208 24.44 -2.02 2.98
N ASP A 209 23.49 -1.55 3.80
CA ASP A 209 23.61 -1.59 5.25
C ASP A 209 23.12 -2.95 5.77
N ASP A 210 23.89 -4.00 5.43
CA ASP A 210 23.53 -5.39 5.62
C ASP A 210 23.25 -5.73 7.09
N LYS A 211 23.97 -5.08 8.02
CA LYS A 211 23.78 -5.32 9.46
C LYS A 211 22.42 -4.83 9.94
N ASN A 212 22.01 -3.62 9.55
CA ASN A 212 20.71 -3.10 9.91
C ASN A 212 19.58 -3.78 9.11
N ALA A 213 19.83 -4.17 7.85
CA ALA A 213 18.88 -4.98 7.07
C ALA A 213 18.53 -6.27 7.82
N LEU A 214 19.53 -7.07 8.19
CA LEU A 214 19.32 -8.30 8.96
C LEU A 214 18.63 -8.04 10.29
N LYS A 215 19.09 -7.03 11.05
CA LYS A 215 18.48 -6.65 12.33
C LYS A 215 16.98 -6.38 12.23
N TYR A 216 16.58 -5.53 11.29
CA TYR A 216 15.16 -5.16 11.16
C TYR A 216 14.31 -6.29 10.58
N MET A 217 14.85 -7.12 9.67
CA MET A 217 14.13 -8.30 9.19
C MET A 217 13.87 -9.29 10.34
N LEU A 218 14.86 -9.55 11.20
CA LEU A 218 14.69 -10.40 12.38
C LEU A 218 13.65 -9.82 13.35
N GLU A 219 13.77 -8.54 13.68
CA GLU A 219 12.82 -7.85 14.55
C GLU A 219 11.39 -7.92 14.03
N ALA A 220 11.17 -7.71 12.72
CA ALA A 220 9.86 -7.85 12.10
C ALA A 220 9.31 -9.28 12.28
N GLY A 221 10.13 -10.29 12.05
CA GLY A 221 9.75 -11.69 12.22
C GLY A 221 9.42 -12.07 13.66
N GLU A 222 10.15 -11.51 14.65
CA GLU A 222 9.87 -11.68 16.09
C GLU A 222 8.55 -11.01 16.50
N LYS A 223 8.22 -9.87 15.88
CA LYS A 223 6.96 -9.14 16.09
C LYS A 223 5.79 -9.70 15.25
N GLY A 224 5.95 -10.87 14.65
CA GLY A 224 4.86 -11.58 13.97
C GLY A 224 4.66 -11.20 12.51
N TYR A 225 5.66 -10.62 11.84
CA TYR A 225 5.60 -10.47 10.39
C TYR A 225 5.48 -11.86 9.73
N LYS A 226 4.69 -11.94 8.67
CA LYS A 226 4.43 -13.21 7.99
C LYS A 226 5.71 -13.77 7.34
N LYS A 227 6.12 -14.96 7.78
CA LYS A 227 7.31 -15.66 7.28
C LYS A 227 6.97 -16.47 6.01
N ASP A 228 6.56 -15.77 4.94
CA ASP A 228 6.38 -16.38 3.62
C ASP A 228 7.72 -16.56 2.89
N ASN A 229 7.66 -17.03 1.65
CA ASN A 229 8.87 -17.32 0.89
C ASN A 229 9.70 -16.07 0.61
N ASP A 230 9.04 -14.94 0.32
CA ASP A 230 9.73 -13.66 0.03
C ASP A 230 10.49 -13.16 1.27
N TYR A 231 9.84 -13.22 2.45
CA TYR A 231 10.51 -12.90 3.71
C TYR A 231 11.69 -13.85 3.97
N MET A 232 11.52 -15.16 3.78
CA MET A 232 12.58 -16.15 4.02
C MET A 232 13.74 -15.97 3.05
N GLU A 233 13.48 -15.65 1.78
CA GLU A 233 14.51 -15.35 0.78
C GLU A 233 15.31 -14.11 1.19
N ASN A 234 14.64 -12.98 1.47
CA ASN A 234 15.30 -11.76 1.89
C ASN A 234 16.11 -11.94 3.19
N LEU A 235 15.57 -12.68 4.16
CA LEU A 235 16.27 -12.98 5.40
C LEU A 235 17.50 -13.87 5.14
N GLY A 236 17.38 -14.90 4.28
CA GLY A 236 18.48 -15.77 3.90
C GLY A 236 19.62 -14.97 3.24
N VAL A 237 19.27 -14.10 2.29
CA VAL A 237 20.24 -13.20 1.62
C VAL A 237 20.87 -12.23 2.61
N ALA A 238 20.10 -11.65 3.53
CA ALA A 238 20.63 -10.76 4.55
C ALA A 238 21.67 -11.45 5.46
N TYR A 239 21.44 -12.73 5.81
CA TYR A 239 22.42 -13.53 6.52
C TYR A 239 23.70 -13.79 5.68
N LEU A 240 23.56 -14.08 4.38
CA LEU A 240 24.71 -14.26 3.49
C LEU A 240 25.55 -12.97 3.41
N ASN A 241 24.91 -11.82 3.27
CA ASN A 241 25.57 -10.53 3.14
C ASN A 241 26.38 -10.15 4.39
N VAL A 242 25.88 -10.45 5.59
CA VAL A 242 26.67 -10.23 6.82
C VAL A 242 27.73 -11.33 7.03
N GLY A 243 27.83 -12.27 6.12
CA GLY A 243 28.84 -13.34 6.15
C GLY A 243 28.47 -14.57 6.96
N ASN A 244 27.25 -14.67 7.46
CA ASN A 244 26.73 -15.85 8.16
C ASN A 244 26.20 -16.87 7.14
N LEU A 245 27.14 -17.58 6.50
CA LEU A 245 26.86 -18.54 5.44
C LEU A 245 25.92 -19.67 5.90
N ASP A 246 26.14 -20.19 7.10
CA ASP A 246 25.44 -21.38 7.57
C ASP A 246 23.94 -21.12 7.77
N GLU A 247 23.57 -20.02 8.43
CA GLU A 247 22.16 -19.65 8.62
C GLU A 247 21.50 -19.22 7.29
N GLY A 248 22.22 -18.44 6.44
CA GLY A 248 21.69 -18.03 5.15
C GLY A 248 21.37 -19.23 4.25
N VAL A 249 22.32 -20.14 4.08
CA VAL A 249 22.13 -21.36 3.28
C VAL A 249 21.03 -22.26 3.86
N LYS A 250 20.98 -22.41 5.18
CA LYS A 250 19.93 -23.19 5.85
C LYS A 250 18.53 -22.65 5.51
N ILE A 251 18.34 -21.33 5.60
CA ILE A 251 17.05 -20.69 5.29
C ILE A 251 16.69 -20.87 3.81
N LEU A 252 17.62 -20.61 2.89
CA LEU A 252 17.39 -20.73 1.47
C LEU A 252 17.11 -22.20 1.05
N ASN A 253 17.76 -23.17 1.69
CA ASN A 253 17.46 -24.57 1.47
C ASN A 253 16.05 -24.99 1.92
N GLU A 254 15.45 -24.34 2.92
CA GLU A 254 14.05 -24.60 3.26
C GLU A 254 13.09 -24.18 2.13
N ILE A 255 13.44 -23.14 1.37
CA ILE A 255 12.69 -22.77 0.16
C ILE A 255 12.93 -23.81 -0.94
N LEU A 256 14.19 -24.22 -1.16
CA LEU A 256 14.54 -25.23 -2.17
C LEU A 256 13.91 -26.61 -1.90
N LYS A 257 13.63 -26.98 -0.64
CA LYS A 257 12.83 -28.19 -0.33
C LYS A 257 11.44 -28.16 -0.94
N LYS A 258 10.83 -26.97 -1.03
CA LYS A 258 9.48 -26.75 -1.60
C LYS A 258 9.54 -26.55 -3.11
N LYS A 259 10.60 -25.90 -3.60
CA LYS A 259 10.81 -25.56 -5.02
C LYS A 259 12.25 -25.86 -5.43
N PRO A 260 12.60 -27.16 -5.65
CA PRO A 260 13.97 -27.56 -5.93
C PRO A 260 14.56 -26.98 -7.23
N SER A 261 13.71 -26.53 -8.16
CA SER A 261 14.09 -25.95 -9.44
C SER A 261 14.19 -24.42 -9.43
N ASP A 262 14.25 -23.77 -8.24
CA ASP A 262 14.43 -22.34 -8.17
C ASP A 262 15.89 -21.95 -8.47
N LEU A 263 16.13 -21.64 -9.74
CA LEU A 263 17.47 -21.35 -10.26
C LEU A 263 18.08 -20.11 -9.58
N ASN A 264 17.26 -19.14 -9.19
CA ASN A 264 17.76 -17.93 -8.53
C ASN A 264 18.34 -18.26 -7.16
N ILE A 265 17.60 -19.01 -6.34
CA ILE A 265 18.07 -19.43 -5.01
C ILE A 265 19.27 -20.37 -5.11
N LEU A 266 19.25 -21.31 -6.05
CA LEU A 266 20.40 -22.20 -6.30
C LEU A 266 21.66 -21.38 -6.62
N ASN A 267 21.55 -20.36 -7.48
CA ASN A 267 22.67 -19.48 -7.83
C ASN A 267 23.14 -18.67 -6.62
N MET A 268 22.23 -18.08 -5.84
CA MET A 268 22.57 -17.31 -4.63
C MET A 268 23.37 -18.14 -3.64
N VAL A 269 22.96 -19.38 -3.40
CA VAL A 269 23.67 -20.29 -2.50
C VAL A 269 25.04 -20.67 -3.08
N ALA A 270 25.12 -20.97 -4.37
CA ALA A 270 26.37 -21.31 -5.05
C ALA A 270 27.37 -20.14 -4.98
N GLU A 271 26.93 -18.92 -5.25
CA GLU A 271 27.77 -17.72 -5.16
C GLU A 271 28.27 -17.49 -3.74
N ALA A 272 27.41 -17.65 -2.73
CA ALA A 272 27.80 -17.51 -1.34
C ALA A 272 28.91 -18.51 -0.95
N TYR A 273 28.80 -19.75 -1.37
CA TYR A 273 29.86 -20.74 -1.18
C TYR A 273 31.14 -20.38 -1.94
N TYR A 274 31.03 -19.89 -3.18
CA TYR A 274 32.17 -19.48 -4.00
C TYR A 274 32.96 -18.34 -3.32
N TYR A 275 32.30 -17.28 -2.85
CA TYR A 275 32.95 -16.17 -2.17
C TYR A 275 33.57 -16.56 -0.82
N LYS A 276 33.10 -17.62 -0.21
CA LYS A 276 33.71 -18.20 1.01
C LYS A 276 34.83 -19.20 0.72
N GLY A 277 35.19 -19.39 -0.56
CA GLY A 277 36.22 -20.34 -0.95
C GLY A 277 35.83 -21.80 -0.89
N LYS A 278 34.56 -22.12 -0.63
CA LYS A 278 33.98 -23.47 -0.60
C LYS A 278 33.57 -23.88 -2.02
N TYR A 279 34.57 -24.02 -2.89
CA TYR A 279 34.36 -24.22 -4.34
C TYR A 279 33.67 -25.53 -4.71
N THR A 280 33.86 -26.57 -3.93
CA THR A 280 33.21 -27.88 -4.18
C THR A 280 31.72 -27.77 -3.94
N GLU A 281 31.31 -27.17 -2.84
CA GLU A 281 29.91 -26.92 -2.50
C GLU A 281 29.26 -25.99 -3.54
N ALA A 282 29.94 -24.93 -3.96
CA ALA A 282 29.47 -24.05 -5.00
C ALA A 282 29.17 -24.77 -6.32
N MET A 283 30.13 -25.64 -6.76
CA MET A 283 29.94 -26.44 -7.98
C MET A 283 28.72 -27.35 -7.89
N ASN A 284 28.45 -27.98 -6.76
CA ASN A 284 27.29 -28.86 -6.59
C ASN A 284 25.95 -28.14 -6.84
N TYR A 285 25.86 -26.90 -6.39
CA TYR A 285 24.65 -26.10 -6.64
C TYR A 285 24.55 -25.66 -8.11
N TRP A 286 25.64 -25.22 -8.75
CA TRP A 286 25.63 -24.90 -10.18
C TRP A 286 25.43 -26.14 -11.08
N ASP A 287 25.93 -27.31 -10.69
CA ASP A 287 25.62 -28.58 -11.37
C ASP A 287 24.11 -28.90 -11.27
N THR A 288 23.48 -28.55 -10.13
CA THR A 288 22.02 -28.67 -9.98
C THR A 288 21.29 -27.72 -10.92
N VAL A 289 21.77 -26.45 -11.06
CA VAL A 289 21.23 -25.51 -12.05
C VAL A 289 21.32 -26.09 -13.45
N LEU A 290 22.48 -26.64 -13.87
CA LEU A 290 22.67 -27.25 -15.17
C LEU A 290 21.82 -28.53 -15.35
N GLY A 291 21.45 -29.20 -14.27
CA GLY A 291 20.47 -30.29 -14.30
C GLY A 291 19.09 -29.87 -14.74
N TYR A 292 18.65 -28.67 -14.33
CA TYR A 292 17.37 -28.09 -14.73
C TYR A 292 17.45 -27.31 -16.03
N ASP A 293 18.55 -26.58 -16.26
CA ASP A 293 18.79 -25.76 -17.46
C ASP A 293 20.19 -26.02 -18.00
N LYS A 294 20.26 -26.95 -18.95
CA LYS A 294 21.53 -27.36 -19.60
C LYS A 294 22.16 -26.25 -20.44
N SER A 295 21.40 -25.22 -20.78
CA SER A 295 21.85 -24.06 -21.56
C SER A 295 22.37 -22.91 -20.69
N ASN A 296 22.40 -23.06 -19.38
CA ASN A 296 22.87 -22.03 -18.45
C ASN A 296 24.38 -21.83 -18.52
N ALA A 297 24.81 -21.01 -19.47
CA ALA A 297 26.20 -20.72 -19.71
C ALA A 297 26.89 -20.06 -18.48
N SER A 298 26.18 -19.22 -17.72
CA SER A 298 26.70 -18.58 -16.51
C SER A 298 27.11 -19.59 -15.45
N SER A 299 26.29 -20.61 -15.18
CA SER A 299 26.60 -21.66 -14.21
C SER A 299 27.78 -22.48 -14.66
N LEU A 300 27.87 -22.83 -15.96
CA LEU A 300 29.03 -23.55 -16.52
C LEU A 300 30.31 -22.72 -16.39
N TYR A 301 30.24 -21.41 -16.64
CA TYR A 301 31.36 -20.49 -16.47
C TYR A 301 31.84 -20.49 -15.01
N MET A 302 30.91 -20.36 -14.06
CA MET A 302 31.24 -20.34 -12.62
C MET A 302 31.84 -21.66 -12.12
N ILE A 303 31.39 -22.80 -12.63
CA ILE A 303 32.03 -24.08 -12.37
C ILE A 303 33.49 -24.09 -12.89
N GLY A 304 33.73 -23.59 -14.11
CA GLY A 304 35.07 -23.42 -14.64
C GLY A 304 35.95 -22.52 -13.75
N MET A 305 35.35 -21.44 -13.21
CA MET A 305 36.04 -20.58 -12.25
C MET A 305 36.37 -21.29 -10.94
N CYS A 306 35.51 -22.14 -10.44
CA CYS A 306 35.78 -22.98 -9.27
C CYS A 306 36.97 -23.91 -9.49
N TYR A 307 37.04 -24.57 -10.65
CA TYR A 307 38.20 -25.44 -11.00
C TYR A 307 39.51 -24.63 -11.06
N GLN A 308 39.51 -23.46 -11.64
CA GLN A 308 40.70 -22.59 -11.66
C GLN A 308 41.15 -22.22 -10.23
N LYS A 309 40.21 -21.86 -9.35
CA LYS A 309 40.51 -21.52 -7.93
C LYS A 309 40.99 -22.74 -7.13
N LYS A 310 40.59 -23.96 -7.50
CA LYS A 310 41.10 -25.23 -6.91
C LYS A 310 42.46 -25.68 -7.46
N GLY A 311 43.03 -24.96 -8.44
CA GLY A 311 44.31 -25.27 -9.06
C GLY A 311 44.22 -26.13 -10.34
N GLU A 312 43.03 -26.59 -10.72
CA GLU A 312 42.76 -27.37 -11.95
C GLU A 312 42.55 -26.39 -13.14
N LYS A 313 43.60 -25.62 -13.46
CA LYS A 313 43.51 -24.45 -14.39
C LYS A 313 43.06 -24.86 -15.79
N ASP A 314 43.63 -25.92 -16.38
CA ASP A 314 43.31 -26.32 -17.76
C ASP A 314 41.84 -26.73 -17.91
N LYS A 315 41.33 -27.51 -16.97
CA LYS A 315 39.92 -27.89 -16.93
C LYS A 315 39.02 -26.70 -16.74
N GLY A 316 39.41 -25.78 -15.85
CA GLY A 316 38.66 -24.57 -15.61
C GLY A 316 38.59 -23.65 -16.84
N ILE A 317 39.71 -23.48 -17.58
CA ILE A 317 39.75 -22.68 -18.82
C ILE A 317 38.85 -23.33 -19.89
N MET A 318 38.95 -24.64 -20.10
CA MET A 318 38.11 -25.37 -21.05
C MET A 318 36.60 -25.16 -20.80
N LEU A 319 36.17 -25.21 -19.54
CA LEU A 319 34.76 -24.99 -19.19
C LEU A 319 34.32 -23.53 -19.37
N CYS A 320 35.17 -22.57 -19.02
CA CYS A 320 34.90 -21.16 -19.28
C CYS A 320 34.80 -20.86 -20.78
N ASP A 321 35.71 -21.43 -21.60
CA ASP A 321 35.66 -21.20 -23.05
C ASP A 321 34.41 -21.82 -23.67
N LYS A 322 34.01 -23.02 -23.24
CA LYS A 322 32.74 -23.63 -23.65
C LYS A 322 31.53 -22.79 -23.23
N ALA A 323 31.54 -22.19 -22.03
CA ALA A 323 30.48 -21.31 -21.59
C ALA A 323 30.42 -20.02 -22.45
N ILE A 324 31.56 -19.46 -22.84
CA ILE A 324 31.64 -18.31 -23.74
C ILE A 324 31.15 -18.64 -25.15
N GLU A 325 31.39 -19.84 -25.63
CA GLU A 325 30.83 -20.34 -26.90
C GLU A 325 29.28 -20.38 -26.83
N MET A 326 28.70 -20.75 -25.67
CA MET A 326 27.26 -20.78 -25.47
C MET A 326 26.67 -19.36 -25.29
N ASP A 327 27.37 -18.48 -24.60
CA ASP A 327 27.00 -17.07 -24.38
C ASP A 327 28.23 -16.15 -24.52
N PRO A 328 28.44 -15.53 -25.68
CA PRO A 328 29.58 -14.63 -25.93
C PRO A 328 29.66 -13.42 -25.00
N SER A 329 28.57 -13.01 -24.34
CA SER A 329 28.59 -11.89 -23.38
C SER A 329 29.49 -12.14 -22.18
N LEU A 330 29.73 -13.41 -21.83
CA LEU A 330 30.60 -13.83 -20.74
C LEU A 330 32.09 -13.56 -21.01
N ALA A 331 32.47 -13.31 -22.27
CA ALA A 331 33.85 -12.98 -22.63
C ALA A 331 34.34 -11.69 -21.95
N SER A 332 33.45 -10.73 -21.71
CA SER A 332 33.78 -9.49 -20.99
C SER A 332 34.25 -9.73 -19.56
N ASN A 333 33.81 -10.80 -18.92
CA ASN A 333 34.24 -11.20 -17.57
C ASN A 333 35.67 -11.75 -17.57
N LYS A 334 36.09 -12.38 -18.68
CA LYS A 334 37.46 -12.88 -18.88
C LYS A 334 38.44 -11.69 -19.04
N GLN A 335 38.04 -10.65 -19.79
CA GLN A 335 38.84 -9.46 -20.04
C GLN A 335 39.06 -8.63 -18.78
N LYS A 336 38.04 -8.34 -18.02
CA LYS A 336 38.14 -7.62 -16.74
C LYS A 336 39.10 -8.28 -15.75
N LYS A 337 39.20 -9.61 -15.78
CA LYS A 337 40.13 -10.36 -14.93
C LYS A 337 41.57 -10.27 -15.37
N MET A 338 41.84 -10.28 -16.68
CA MET A 338 43.16 -10.06 -17.25
C MET A 338 43.68 -8.65 -16.95
N ASP A 339 42.81 -7.64 -17.01
CA ASP A 339 43.17 -6.23 -16.73
C ASP A 339 43.43 -5.96 -15.24
N MET A 340 42.87 -6.78 -14.33
CA MET A 340 43.10 -6.68 -12.88
C MET A 340 44.27 -7.53 -12.38
N GLY A 341 44.98 -8.26 -13.24
CA GLY A 341 46.14 -9.08 -12.87
C GLY A 341 45.86 -10.28 -11.96
N LEU A 342 44.62 -10.78 -12.01
CA LEU A 342 44.13 -11.91 -11.21
C LEU A 342 44.08 -13.22 -12.01
#